data_a5fa9a1540784d16082d4cbc3ee9d545
#
_entry.id   a5fa9a1540784d16082d4cbc3ee9d545
#
_cell.length_a   1.000
_cell.length_b   1.000
_cell.length_c   1.000
_cell.angle_alpha   90.00
_cell.angle_beta   90.00
_cell.angle_gamma   90.00
#
_symmetry.space_group_name_H-M   'P 1'
#
loop_
_entity.id
_entity.type
_entity.pdbx_description
1 polymer ?
#
loop_
_entity_poly.entity_id
_entity_poly.type
_entity_poly.pdbx_seq_one_letter_code
_entity_poly.pdbx_strand_id
1 'polypeptide(L)'
;NGYIKLLTEYYPNFQVIDSIDEINEDIIKIALYHDMDSEKYIYPHFKHLRPLYQVNISGKHWVDLSNESANKGNAIELLQKTYNISADETLAFGDYNNDIEMLKLANYSFAMENAHDNVKQIALYQTKSNDNLGVEIIMEKLIQAKKVL
;
A
#
# COMPACT_ATOMS: atom_id res chain seq x y z
N ASN A 1 15.29 -14.90 18.12
CA ASN A 1 14.63 -13.60 18.16
C ASN A 1 13.42 -13.59 17.23
N GLY A 2 12.19 -13.47 17.80
CA GLY A 2 10.94 -13.52 17.01
C GLY A 2 10.85 -12.44 15.93
N TYR A 3 11.48 -11.27 16.15
CA TYR A 3 11.52 -10.17 15.19
C TYR A 3 12.32 -10.50 13.91
N ILE A 4 13.47 -11.15 14.03
CA ILE A 4 14.26 -11.55 12.85
C ILE A 4 13.48 -12.55 12.00
N LYS A 5 12.74 -13.47 12.61
CA LYS A 5 11.88 -14.43 11.88
C LYS A 5 10.78 -13.69 11.11
N LEU A 6 10.16 -12.67 11.71
CA LEU A 6 9.16 -11.83 11.05
C LEU A 6 9.77 -11.07 9.85
N LEU A 7 10.97 -10.50 10.02
CA LEU A 7 11.66 -9.79 8.93
C LEU A 7 11.97 -10.71 7.74
N THR A 8 12.38 -11.95 7.97
CA THR A 8 12.71 -12.90 6.88
C THR A 8 11.52 -13.29 6.03
N GLU A 9 10.29 -13.17 6.55
CA GLU A 9 9.07 -13.41 5.76
C GLU A 9 8.83 -12.30 4.72
N TYR A 10 9.19 -11.05 5.03
CA TYR A 10 9.00 -9.90 4.16
C TYR A 10 10.26 -9.52 3.38
N TYR A 11 11.43 -9.75 3.95
CA TYR A 11 12.73 -9.34 3.41
C TYR A 11 13.68 -10.55 3.45
N PRO A 12 13.70 -11.39 2.41
CA PRO A 12 14.56 -12.58 2.37
C PRO A 12 16.07 -12.23 2.33
N ASN A 13 16.41 -11.04 1.82
CA ASN A 13 17.77 -10.53 1.77
C ASN A 13 17.85 -9.26 2.62
N PHE A 14 18.53 -9.33 3.77
CA PHE A 14 18.78 -8.16 4.62
C PHE A 14 20.13 -8.30 5.31
N GLN A 15 20.69 -7.17 5.72
CA GLN A 15 21.86 -7.08 6.56
C GLN A 15 21.49 -6.38 7.86
N VAL A 16 21.97 -6.89 8.98
CA VAL A 16 21.88 -6.22 10.27
C VAL A 16 23.09 -5.32 10.41
N ILE A 17 22.88 -4.05 10.74
CA ILE A 17 23.91 -3.05 10.97
C ILE A 17 23.77 -2.50 12.38
N ASP A 18 24.88 -2.05 12.97
CA ASP A 18 24.89 -1.46 14.31
C ASP A 18 24.69 0.06 14.27
N SER A 19 25.07 0.71 13.17
CA SER A 19 24.92 2.15 12.96
C SER A 19 24.39 2.47 11.57
N ILE A 20 23.52 3.49 11.49
CA ILE A 20 23.05 4.04 10.21
C ILE A 20 24.20 4.63 9.37
N ASP A 21 25.32 5.01 10.00
CA ASP A 21 26.50 5.53 9.32
C ASP A 21 27.24 4.48 8.47
N GLU A 22 26.86 3.21 8.59
CA GLU A 22 27.38 2.12 7.74
C GLU A 22 26.71 2.07 6.36
N ILE A 23 25.59 2.80 6.18
CA ILE A 23 24.84 2.83 4.93
C ILE A 23 25.51 3.85 4.00
N ASN A 24 26.00 3.37 2.86
CA ASN A 24 26.61 4.21 1.81
C ASN A 24 25.70 4.35 0.58
N GLU A 25 24.60 3.63 0.53
CA GLU A 25 23.64 3.63 -0.57
C GLU A 25 22.52 4.64 -0.34
N ASP A 26 21.87 5.07 -1.43
CA ASP A 26 20.70 5.91 -1.36
C ASP A 26 19.53 5.17 -0.70
N ILE A 27 18.94 5.79 0.33
CA ILE A 27 17.78 5.22 1.03
C ILE A 27 16.50 5.55 0.27
N ILE A 28 15.84 4.54 -0.27
CA ILE A 28 14.55 4.70 -0.98
C ILE A 28 13.34 4.66 -0.05
N LYS A 29 13.43 3.94 1.09
CA LYS A 29 12.37 3.83 2.09
C LYS A 29 12.93 3.47 3.46
N ILE A 30 12.35 4.04 4.51
CA ILE A 30 12.56 3.65 5.89
C ILE A 30 11.25 3.06 6.41
N ALA A 31 11.29 1.82 6.88
CA ALA A 31 10.15 1.14 7.51
C ALA A 31 10.38 1.04 9.03
N LEU A 32 9.45 1.59 9.80
CA LEU A 32 9.49 1.59 11.27
C LEU A 32 8.44 0.60 11.79
N TYR A 33 8.85 -0.26 12.69
CA TYR A 33 8.00 -1.32 13.26
C TYR A 33 7.69 -1.08 14.73
N HIS A 34 6.44 -1.38 15.13
CA HIS A 34 6.02 -1.45 16.52
C HIS A 34 5.16 -2.69 16.75
N ASP A 35 5.45 -3.45 17.80
CA ASP A 35 4.83 -4.75 18.11
C ASP A 35 3.33 -4.64 18.49
N MET A 36 2.87 -3.50 18.96
CA MET A 36 1.47 -3.30 19.35
C MET A 36 0.70 -2.50 18.29
N ASP A 37 1.11 -1.24 18.03
CA ASP A 37 0.35 -0.30 17.19
C ASP A 37 1.25 0.83 16.71
N SER A 38 1.52 0.88 15.42
CA SER A 38 2.40 1.88 14.81
C SER A 38 1.73 3.25 14.67
N GLU A 39 0.41 3.29 14.46
CA GLU A 39 -0.35 4.54 14.37
C GLU A 39 -0.31 5.31 15.70
N LYS A 40 -0.41 4.59 16.80
CA LYS A 40 -0.40 5.16 18.14
C LYS A 40 0.99 5.52 18.65
N TYR A 41 2.00 4.67 18.40
CA TYR A 41 3.29 4.76 19.06
C TYR A 41 4.44 5.26 18.17
N ILE A 42 4.30 5.19 16.83
CA ILE A 42 5.33 5.69 15.91
C ILE A 42 4.85 6.93 15.15
N TYR A 43 3.71 6.84 14.48
CA TYR A 43 3.22 7.89 13.57
C TYR A 43 3.22 9.31 14.18
N PRO A 44 2.80 9.54 15.45
CA PRO A 44 2.78 10.89 16.03
C PRO A 44 4.15 11.56 16.08
N HIS A 45 5.23 10.78 16.18
CA HIS A 45 6.60 11.29 16.23
C HIS A 45 7.14 11.69 14.86
N PHE A 46 6.60 11.17 13.77
CA PHE A 46 7.08 11.37 12.40
C PHE A 46 6.11 12.15 11.50
N LYS A 47 4.84 12.32 11.88
CA LYS A 47 3.84 13.02 11.07
C LYS A 47 4.22 14.45 10.67
N HIS A 48 5.07 15.11 11.44
CA HIS A 48 5.55 16.47 11.14
C HIS A 48 6.46 16.52 9.90
N LEU A 49 6.99 15.40 9.45
CA LEU A 49 7.81 15.27 8.25
C LEU A 49 6.98 15.21 6.94
N ARG A 50 5.64 15.04 7.04
CA ARG A 50 4.75 14.93 5.87
C ARG A 50 4.88 16.04 4.82
N PRO A 51 5.23 17.29 5.16
CA PRO A 51 5.45 18.31 4.12
C PRO A 51 6.63 18.01 3.19
N LEU A 52 7.56 17.15 3.60
CA LEU A 52 8.79 16.82 2.85
C LEU A 52 8.87 15.36 2.41
N TYR A 53 8.10 14.48 3.06
CA TYR A 53 8.17 13.03 2.85
C TYR A 53 6.78 12.41 2.92
N GLN A 54 6.60 11.29 2.24
CA GLN A 54 5.49 10.39 2.54
C GLN A 54 5.73 9.76 3.90
N VAL A 55 4.79 9.92 4.83
CA VAL A 55 4.77 9.25 6.13
C VAL A 55 3.45 8.51 6.23
N ASN A 56 3.46 7.23 5.91
CA ASN A 56 2.27 6.42 5.73
C ASN A 56 2.23 5.28 6.75
N ILE A 57 1.05 5.07 7.33
CA ILE A 57 0.75 3.87 8.09
C ILE A 57 0.42 2.80 7.04
N SER A 58 1.33 1.84 6.87
CA SER A 58 1.21 0.77 5.86
C SER A 58 0.65 -0.54 6.42
N GLY A 59 0.30 -0.55 7.69
CA GLY A 59 -0.33 -1.65 8.40
C GLY A 59 -0.34 -1.39 9.90
N LYS A 60 -0.99 -2.26 10.68
CA LYS A 60 -1.10 -2.12 12.15
C LYS A 60 0.25 -1.90 12.84
N HIS A 61 1.31 -2.49 12.33
CA HIS A 61 2.62 -2.54 12.96
C HIS A 61 3.67 -1.67 12.27
N TRP A 62 3.36 -1.05 11.11
CA TRP A 62 4.34 -0.40 10.25
C TRP A 62 4.00 1.04 9.94
N VAL A 63 5.02 1.91 10.01
CA VAL A 63 5.02 3.25 9.42
C VAL A 63 6.16 3.32 8.42
N ASP A 64 5.84 3.69 7.18
CA ASP A 64 6.80 3.86 6.10
C ASP A 64 7.08 5.34 5.86
N LEU A 65 8.37 5.68 5.73
CA LEU A 65 8.84 6.99 5.28
C LEU A 65 9.52 6.81 3.91
N SER A 66 9.14 7.63 2.94
CA SER A 66 9.72 7.61 1.60
C SER A 66 9.68 9.00 0.96
N ASN A 67 10.23 9.13 -0.24
CA ASN A 67 10.12 10.37 -1.00
C ASN A 67 8.64 10.73 -1.19
N GLU A 68 8.31 12.04 -1.20
CA GLU A 68 6.95 12.54 -1.35
C GLU A 68 6.25 11.97 -2.60
N SER A 69 6.97 11.82 -3.70
CA SER A 69 6.44 11.28 -4.95
C SER A 69 6.32 9.75 -4.98
N ALA A 70 6.92 9.03 -4.03
CA ALA A 70 6.92 7.56 -4.00
C ALA A 70 5.65 7.01 -3.35
N ASN A 71 4.50 7.16 -4.01
CA ASN A 71 3.22 6.63 -3.57
C ASN A 71 2.52 5.83 -4.68
N LYS A 72 1.55 5.00 -4.30
CA LYS A 72 0.83 4.12 -5.23
C LYS A 72 0.02 4.90 -6.25
N GLY A 73 -0.51 6.08 -5.90
CA GLY A 73 -1.24 6.94 -6.83
C GLY A 73 -0.35 7.41 -7.97
N ASN A 74 0.81 8.00 -7.66
CA ASN A 74 1.76 8.44 -8.67
C ASN A 74 2.23 7.30 -9.58
N ALA A 75 2.40 6.09 -9.04
CA ALA A 75 2.76 4.91 -9.83
C ALA A 75 1.65 4.55 -10.84
N ILE A 76 0.38 4.54 -10.41
CA ILE A 76 -0.76 4.29 -11.31
C ILE A 76 -0.91 5.41 -12.35
N GLU A 77 -0.79 6.67 -11.94
CA GLU A 77 -0.84 7.80 -12.87
C GLU A 77 0.24 7.71 -13.96
N LEU A 78 1.45 7.33 -13.58
CA LEU A 78 2.55 7.10 -14.52
C LEU A 78 2.23 5.97 -15.50
N LEU A 79 1.69 4.83 -15.02
CA LEU A 79 1.28 3.71 -15.87
C LEU A 79 0.16 4.11 -16.81
N GLN A 80 -0.88 4.80 -16.33
CA GLN A 80 -1.99 5.30 -17.15
C GLN A 80 -1.48 6.20 -18.27
N LYS A 81 -0.60 7.16 -17.96
CA LYS A 81 0.03 8.03 -18.96
C LYS A 81 0.91 7.27 -19.95
N THR A 82 1.75 6.36 -19.45
CA THR A 82 2.71 5.62 -20.30
C THR A 82 2.02 4.70 -21.28
N TYR A 83 0.94 4.04 -20.87
CA TYR A 83 0.21 3.07 -21.69
C TYR A 83 -1.08 3.61 -22.28
N ASN A 84 -1.36 4.91 -22.09
CA ASN A 84 -2.61 5.57 -22.53
C ASN A 84 -3.86 4.83 -22.02
N ILE A 85 -3.87 4.46 -20.73
CA ILE A 85 -4.97 3.77 -20.07
C ILE A 85 -5.80 4.81 -19.32
N SER A 86 -7.12 4.79 -19.48
CA SER A 86 -8.04 5.66 -18.76
C SER A 86 -8.43 5.11 -17.39
N ALA A 87 -9.07 5.95 -16.58
CA ALA A 87 -9.65 5.51 -15.29
C ALA A 87 -10.74 4.42 -15.48
N ASP A 88 -11.47 4.46 -16.59
CA ASP A 88 -12.50 3.45 -16.96
C ASP A 88 -11.89 2.09 -17.35
N GLU A 89 -10.60 2.04 -17.64
CA GLU A 89 -9.86 0.83 -17.95
C GLU A 89 -9.00 0.35 -16.78
N THR A 90 -9.10 1.05 -15.64
CA THR A 90 -8.30 0.77 -14.44
C THR A 90 -9.16 0.12 -13.37
N LEU A 91 -8.72 -1.07 -12.94
CA LEU A 91 -9.25 -1.80 -11.79
C LEU A 91 -8.21 -1.77 -10.66
N ALA A 92 -8.61 -1.34 -9.47
CA ALA A 92 -7.73 -1.26 -8.31
C ALA A 92 -8.39 -1.84 -7.05
N PHE A 93 -7.59 -2.51 -6.23
CA PHE A 93 -7.98 -3.03 -4.91
C PHE A 93 -7.13 -2.39 -3.83
N GLY A 94 -7.74 -2.11 -2.67
CA GLY A 94 -7.02 -1.55 -1.54
C GLY A 94 -7.61 -1.96 -0.21
N ASP A 95 -6.77 -1.98 0.82
CA ASP A 95 -7.18 -2.31 2.17
C ASP A 95 -6.68 -1.31 3.22
N TYR A 96 -5.66 -0.49 2.90
CA TYR A 96 -5.11 0.45 3.86
C TYR A 96 -4.91 1.87 3.30
N ASN A 97 -4.58 2.83 4.17
CA ASN A 97 -4.52 4.27 3.84
C ASN A 97 -3.54 4.62 2.72
N ASN A 98 -2.48 3.83 2.51
CA ASN A 98 -1.53 4.01 1.41
C ASN A 98 -2.08 3.62 0.02
N ASP A 99 -3.29 3.07 -0.05
CA ASP A 99 -3.99 2.72 -1.29
C ASP A 99 -4.94 3.82 -1.78
N ILE A 100 -5.24 4.81 -0.93
CA ILE A 100 -6.28 5.82 -1.18
C ILE A 100 -6.03 6.58 -2.49
N GLU A 101 -4.80 7.04 -2.72
CA GLU A 101 -4.45 7.80 -3.92
C GLU A 101 -4.61 6.95 -5.19
N MET A 102 -4.22 5.68 -5.14
CA MET A 102 -4.41 4.72 -6.23
C MET A 102 -5.88 4.46 -6.53
N LEU A 103 -6.70 4.25 -5.49
CA LEU A 103 -8.13 3.98 -5.64
C LEU A 103 -8.89 5.14 -6.29
N LYS A 104 -8.49 6.39 -6.02
CA LYS A 104 -9.08 7.59 -6.63
C LYS A 104 -8.85 7.70 -8.14
N LEU A 105 -7.83 7.02 -8.67
CA LEU A 105 -7.47 7.03 -10.09
C LEU A 105 -8.14 5.91 -10.89
N ALA A 106 -8.93 5.06 -10.26
CA ALA A 106 -9.59 3.91 -10.87
C ALA A 106 -11.12 4.01 -10.74
N ASN A 107 -11.84 3.98 -11.86
CA ASN A 107 -13.32 3.93 -11.85
C ASN A 107 -13.86 2.56 -11.42
N TYR A 108 -13.00 1.52 -11.40
CA TYR A 108 -13.30 0.22 -10.79
C TYR A 108 -12.44 0.02 -9.53
N SER A 109 -12.62 0.91 -8.53
CA SER A 109 -11.90 0.82 -7.24
C SER A 109 -12.69 0.01 -6.22
N PHE A 110 -12.04 -1.00 -5.63
CA PHE A 110 -12.61 -1.93 -4.67
C PHE A 110 -11.91 -1.84 -3.31
N ALA A 111 -12.67 -1.56 -2.25
CA ALA A 111 -12.21 -1.79 -0.89
C ALA A 111 -12.39 -3.27 -0.51
N MET A 112 -11.37 -3.85 0.10
CA MET A 112 -11.48 -5.18 0.71
C MET A 112 -12.42 -5.13 1.92
N GLU A 113 -13.13 -6.22 2.25
CA GLU A 113 -14.02 -6.31 3.41
C GLU A 113 -13.31 -5.98 4.73
N ASN A 114 -12.04 -6.40 4.85
CA ASN A 114 -11.15 -6.13 5.98
C ASN A 114 -10.44 -4.77 5.89
N ALA A 115 -10.77 -3.91 4.92
CA ALA A 115 -10.11 -2.63 4.73
C ALA A 115 -10.39 -1.65 5.89
N HIS A 116 -9.45 -0.72 6.07
CA HIS A 116 -9.59 0.44 6.95
C HIS A 116 -10.80 1.30 6.52
N ASP A 117 -11.50 1.93 7.47
CA ASP A 117 -12.73 2.68 7.19
C ASP A 117 -12.53 3.82 6.18
N ASN A 118 -11.38 4.52 6.20
CA ASN A 118 -11.06 5.55 5.22
C ASN A 118 -11.04 5.00 3.78
N VAL A 119 -10.54 3.79 3.59
CA VAL A 119 -10.49 3.11 2.28
C VAL A 119 -11.90 2.75 1.80
N LYS A 120 -12.75 2.23 2.71
CA LYS A 120 -14.15 1.91 2.42
C LYS A 120 -14.98 3.13 2.03
N GLN A 121 -14.64 4.32 2.54
CA GLN A 121 -15.30 5.58 2.19
C GLN A 121 -14.90 6.13 0.82
N ILE A 122 -13.72 5.77 0.33
CA ILE A 122 -13.15 6.31 -0.91
C ILE A 122 -13.41 5.40 -2.10
N ALA A 123 -13.29 4.08 -1.93
CA ALA A 123 -13.52 3.12 -2.99
C ALA A 123 -14.99 3.12 -3.45
N LEU A 124 -15.20 3.03 -4.76
CA LEU A 124 -16.54 3.02 -5.36
C LEU A 124 -17.31 1.72 -5.08
N TYR A 125 -16.58 0.63 -4.86
CA TYR A 125 -17.15 -0.71 -4.64
C TYR A 125 -16.47 -1.40 -3.46
N GLN A 126 -17.07 -2.51 -3.02
CA GLN A 126 -16.50 -3.39 -2.01
C GLN A 126 -16.45 -4.83 -2.52
N THR A 127 -15.49 -5.59 -2.05
CA THR A 127 -15.37 -7.02 -2.29
C THR A 127 -15.12 -7.77 -0.97
N LYS A 128 -14.97 -9.11 -1.05
CA LYS A 128 -14.64 -9.94 0.11
C LYS A 128 -13.23 -9.64 0.66
N SER A 129 -12.94 -10.16 1.85
CA SER A 129 -11.60 -10.06 2.45
C SER A 129 -10.56 -10.83 1.62
N ASN A 130 -9.29 -10.58 1.88
CA ASN A 130 -8.18 -11.39 1.36
C ASN A 130 -8.34 -12.87 1.71
N ASP A 131 -8.78 -13.20 2.93
CA ASP A 131 -9.02 -14.59 3.37
C ASP A 131 -10.18 -15.27 2.62
N ASN A 132 -11.08 -14.48 2.05
CA ASN A 132 -12.26 -14.93 1.30
C ASN A 132 -12.13 -14.67 -0.21
N LEU A 133 -10.91 -14.59 -0.74
CA LEU A 133 -10.60 -14.48 -2.17
C LEU A 133 -11.27 -13.28 -2.85
N GLY A 134 -11.29 -12.12 -2.16
CA GLY A 134 -12.00 -10.92 -2.65
C GLY A 134 -11.52 -10.41 -3.99
N VAL A 135 -10.22 -10.45 -4.27
CA VAL A 135 -9.63 -10.04 -5.55
C VAL A 135 -10.02 -11.04 -6.65
N GLU A 136 -9.85 -12.33 -6.39
CA GLU A 136 -10.11 -13.43 -7.33
C GLU A 136 -11.57 -13.43 -7.80
N ILE A 137 -12.53 -13.22 -6.89
CA ILE A 137 -13.96 -13.15 -7.21
C ILE A 137 -14.26 -12.06 -8.25
N ILE A 138 -13.65 -10.88 -8.11
CA ILE A 138 -13.85 -9.77 -9.05
C ILE A 138 -13.15 -10.07 -10.38
N MET A 139 -11.92 -10.61 -10.34
CA MET A 139 -11.18 -10.99 -11.54
C MET A 139 -11.90 -12.07 -12.36
N GLU A 140 -12.49 -13.07 -11.71
CA GLU A 140 -13.32 -14.08 -12.38
C GLU A 140 -14.53 -13.48 -13.10
N LYS A 141 -15.25 -12.56 -12.43
CA LYS A 141 -16.38 -11.84 -13.04
C LYS A 141 -15.94 -11.04 -14.27
N LEU A 142 -14.80 -10.38 -14.21
CA LEU A 142 -14.26 -9.63 -15.35
C LEU A 142 -13.92 -10.54 -16.52
N ILE A 143 -13.27 -11.69 -16.26
CA ILE A 143 -12.92 -12.68 -17.30
C ILE A 143 -14.18 -13.27 -17.93
N GLN A 144 -15.21 -13.57 -17.13
CA GLN A 144 -16.48 -14.07 -17.65
C GLN A 144 -17.19 -13.04 -18.54
N ALA A 145 -17.21 -11.77 -18.12
CA ALA A 145 -17.81 -10.69 -18.91
C ALA A 145 -17.11 -10.51 -20.27
N LYS A 146 -15.77 -10.64 -20.34
CA LYS A 146 -15.01 -10.56 -21.60
C LYS A 146 -15.22 -11.74 -22.54
N LYS A 147 -15.64 -12.90 -22.06
CA LYS A 147 -15.92 -14.08 -22.90
C LYS A 147 -17.29 -14.00 -23.61
N VAL A 148 -18.13 -13.05 -23.21
CA VAL A 148 -19.50 -12.85 -23.78
C VAL A 148 -19.50 -11.76 -24.86
N LEU A 149 -18.40 -10.99 -24.98
CA LEU A 149 -18.17 -9.99 -26.02
C LEU A 149 -17.35 -10.58 -27.17
#